data_e99c4296018787a3e2eb49c51e8f3403
#
_entry.id   e99c4296018787a3e2eb49c51e8f3403
#
_cell.length_a   1.000
_cell.length_b   1.000
_cell.length_c   1.000
_cell.angle_alpha   90.00
_cell.angle_beta   90.00
_cell.angle_gamma   90.00
#
_symmetry.space_group_name_H-M   'P 1'
#
loop_
_entity.id
_entity.type
_entity.pdbx_description
1 polymer ?
#
loop_
_entity_poly.entity_id
_entity_poly.type
_entity_poly.pdbx_seq_one_letter_code
_entity_poly.pdbx_strand_id
1 'polypeptide(L)'
;RFQEEHRYKKPVAIYWLQSAAVRLTGGDSASSIYRYRLVSVAAASAAVLVLASLGTYMFGVEAGLAAALMLLGIFGLGFEGRVAKTDATLLAATLVVQAALARLYLGARRGEATGRGWWWTFWIAMGVGLLVKGPITPLVTGLTVAGIAIVDKDRAWLRRLRPAAGIALALLIAAPWFVAITA
;
A
#
# COMPACT_ATOMS: atom_id res chain seq x y z
N ARG A 1 -14.68 19.31 10.70
CA ARG A 1 -14.50 20.41 11.69
C ARG A 1 -14.66 19.83 13.08
N PHE A 2 -13.74 20.12 13.97
CA PHE A 2 -13.88 19.88 15.39
C PHE A 2 -13.57 21.23 16.05
N GLN A 3 -14.55 21.83 16.68
CA GLN A 3 -14.42 23.15 17.34
C GLN A 3 -13.82 24.25 16.43
N GLU A 4 -14.40 24.46 15.26
CA GLU A 4 -14.05 25.50 14.27
C GLU A 4 -12.64 25.45 13.66
N GLU A 5 -11.74 24.58 14.12
CA GLU A 5 -10.42 24.40 13.53
C GLU A 5 -10.37 23.32 12.44
N HIS A 6 -9.67 23.61 11.35
CA HIS A 6 -9.36 22.61 10.33
C HIS A 6 -8.32 21.59 10.85
N ARG A 7 -8.72 20.34 10.98
CA ARG A 7 -7.87 19.29 11.56
C ARG A 7 -7.14 18.51 10.47
N TYR A 8 -5.97 18.97 10.05
CA TYR A 8 -5.10 18.34 9.06
C TYR A 8 -4.17 17.25 9.61
N LYS A 9 -4.55 16.57 10.72
CA LYS A 9 -3.67 15.63 11.43
C LYS A 9 -3.36 14.33 10.68
N LYS A 10 -4.10 14.00 9.62
CA LYS A 10 -3.88 12.78 8.83
C LYS A 10 -4.10 13.03 7.34
N PRO A 11 -3.31 12.38 6.45
CA PRO A 11 -3.53 12.45 5.01
C PRO A 11 -4.92 11.89 4.61
N VAL A 12 -5.41 12.35 3.46
CA VAL A 12 -6.84 12.30 3.08
C VAL A 12 -7.33 10.95 2.57
N ALA A 13 -6.44 10.06 2.12
CA ALA A 13 -6.85 8.84 1.41
C ALA A 13 -7.89 7.99 2.15
N ILE A 14 -7.72 7.84 3.47
CA ILE A 14 -8.67 7.05 4.26
C ILE A 14 -10.07 7.67 4.26
N TYR A 15 -10.18 8.99 4.30
CA TYR A 15 -11.47 9.67 4.28
C TYR A 15 -12.16 9.53 2.91
N TRP A 16 -11.40 9.60 1.81
CA TRP A 16 -11.92 9.37 0.47
C TRP A 16 -12.43 7.93 0.31
N LEU A 17 -11.65 6.94 0.75
CA LEU A 17 -12.05 5.54 0.69
C LEU A 17 -13.31 5.28 1.53
N GLN A 18 -13.38 5.82 2.75
CA GLN A 18 -14.54 5.69 3.61
C GLN A 18 -15.78 6.38 3.03
N SER A 19 -15.64 7.59 2.48
CA SER A 19 -16.73 8.29 1.81
C SER A 19 -17.22 7.51 0.57
N ALA A 20 -16.31 6.95 -0.20
CA ALA A 20 -16.65 6.09 -1.33
C ALA A 20 -17.42 4.84 -0.88
N ALA A 21 -16.97 4.16 0.18
CA ALA A 21 -17.63 2.98 0.73
C ALA A 21 -19.06 3.30 1.21
N VAL A 22 -19.25 4.43 1.91
CA VAL A 22 -20.58 4.89 2.36
C VAL A 22 -21.49 5.15 1.17
N ARG A 23 -21.02 5.87 0.15
CA ARG A 23 -21.81 6.18 -1.06
C ARG A 23 -22.18 4.91 -1.84
N LEU A 24 -21.22 4.01 -2.05
CA LEU A 24 -21.43 2.75 -2.78
C LEU A 24 -22.43 1.82 -2.08
N THR A 25 -22.56 1.93 -0.76
CA THR A 25 -23.51 1.13 0.03
C THR A 25 -24.83 1.84 0.28
N GLY A 26 -25.11 2.94 -0.44
CA GLY A 26 -26.35 3.69 -0.33
C GLY A 26 -26.54 4.40 1.00
N GLY A 27 -25.46 4.82 1.66
CA GLY A 27 -25.49 5.53 2.93
C GLY A 27 -25.29 7.05 2.78
N ASP A 28 -25.54 7.75 3.87
CA ASP A 28 -25.28 9.18 4.06
C ASP A 28 -24.25 9.41 5.16
N SER A 29 -24.01 10.68 5.53
CA SER A 29 -23.08 11.06 6.58
C SER A 29 -23.45 10.54 7.98
N ALA A 30 -24.72 10.20 8.22
CA ALA A 30 -25.23 9.59 9.47
C ALA A 30 -25.22 8.07 9.43
N SER A 31 -24.62 7.47 8.40
CA SER A 31 -24.59 6.02 8.19
C SER A 31 -23.91 5.26 9.33
N SER A 32 -24.36 4.03 9.53
CA SER A 32 -23.82 3.13 10.54
C SER A 32 -22.31 2.91 10.37
N ILE A 33 -21.57 2.85 11.47
CA ILE A 33 -20.11 2.73 11.53
C ILE A 33 -19.57 1.51 10.76
N TYR A 34 -20.38 0.47 10.54
CA TYR A 34 -19.94 -0.71 9.79
C TYR A 34 -19.54 -0.36 8.35
N ARG A 35 -20.19 0.63 7.71
CA ARG A 35 -19.86 1.06 6.34
C ARG A 35 -18.46 1.67 6.24
N TYR A 36 -18.05 2.41 7.26
CA TYR A 36 -16.68 2.94 7.37
C TYR A 36 -15.66 1.82 7.60
N ARG A 37 -16.06 0.75 8.32
CA ARG A 37 -15.20 -0.41 8.58
C ARG A 37 -14.99 -1.28 7.35
N LEU A 38 -15.87 -1.25 6.34
CA LEU A 38 -15.71 -2.00 5.10
C LEU A 38 -14.36 -1.74 4.43
N VAL A 39 -13.85 -0.50 4.49
CA VAL A 39 -12.53 -0.14 3.95
C VAL A 39 -11.43 -0.92 4.66
N SER A 40 -11.46 -0.99 5.99
CA SER A 40 -10.44 -1.72 6.76
C SER A 40 -10.52 -3.22 6.53
N VAL A 41 -11.74 -3.78 6.44
CA VAL A 41 -11.94 -5.21 6.12
C VAL A 41 -11.42 -5.52 4.72
N ALA A 42 -11.79 -4.72 3.72
CA ALA A 42 -11.32 -4.92 2.34
C ALA A 42 -9.80 -4.80 2.25
N ALA A 43 -9.21 -3.82 2.95
CA ALA A 43 -7.76 -3.64 2.99
C ALA A 43 -7.04 -4.80 3.69
N ALA A 44 -7.56 -5.29 4.82
CA ALA A 44 -7.00 -6.46 5.50
C ALA A 44 -7.07 -7.72 4.62
N SER A 45 -8.21 -7.94 3.95
CA SER A 45 -8.36 -9.05 2.98
C SER A 45 -7.39 -8.92 1.81
N ALA A 46 -7.26 -7.72 1.24
CA ALA A 46 -6.29 -7.45 0.18
C ALA A 46 -4.85 -7.71 0.63
N ALA A 47 -4.49 -7.31 1.87
CA ALA A 47 -3.16 -7.56 2.43
C ALA A 47 -2.84 -9.06 2.49
N VAL A 48 -3.80 -9.88 2.94
CA VAL A 48 -3.65 -11.35 3.00
C VAL A 48 -3.47 -11.94 1.59
N LEU A 49 -4.30 -11.55 0.63
CA LEU A 49 -4.22 -12.03 -0.75
C LEU A 49 -2.91 -11.62 -1.44
N VAL A 50 -2.47 -10.38 -1.23
CA VAL A 50 -1.20 -9.89 -1.78
C VAL A 50 -0.03 -10.65 -1.15
N LEU A 51 -0.05 -10.90 0.17
CA LEU A 51 1.01 -11.66 0.84
C LEU A 51 1.04 -13.12 0.36
N ALA A 52 -0.13 -13.75 0.19
CA ALA A 52 -0.23 -15.09 -0.42
C ALA A 52 0.41 -15.14 -1.81
N SER A 53 0.04 -14.17 -2.67
CA SER A 53 0.57 -14.07 -4.03
C SER A 53 2.09 -13.81 -4.04
N LEU A 54 2.57 -12.93 -3.17
CA LEU A 54 3.99 -12.62 -3.03
C LEU A 54 4.79 -13.85 -2.55
N GLY A 55 4.31 -14.52 -1.50
CA GLY A 55 4.93 -15.73 -0.96
C GLY A 55 4.97 -16.85 -1.98
N THR A 56 3.86 -17.05 -2.71
CA THR A 56 3.79 -18.02 -3.82
C THR A 56 4.80 -17.72 -4.92
N TYR A 57 4.94 -16.48 -5.31
CA TYR A 57 5.91 -16.06 -6.33
C TYR A 57 7.35 -16.25 -5.90
N MET A 58 7.66 -16.00 -4.63
CA MET A 58 9.02 -16.07 -4.10
C MET A 58 9.45 -17.50 -3.76
N PHE A 59 8.58 -18.27 -3.12
CA PHE A 59 8.92 -19.51 -2.43
C PHE A 59 8.00 -20.71 -2.75
N GLY A 60 6.99 -20.52 -3.59
CA GLY A 60 6.02 -21.56 -3.96
C GLY A 60 4.71 -21.47 -3.19
N VAL A 61 3.72 -22.26 -3.64
CA VAL A 61 2.32 -22.18 -3.18
C VAL A 61 2.18 -22.45 -1.69
N GLU A 62 2.88 -23.44 -1.17
CA GLU A 62 2.83 -23.83 0.25
C GLU A 62 3.30 -22.67 1.15
N ALA A 63 4.41 -22.02 0.79
CA ALA A 63 4.91 -20.88 1.53
C ALA A 63 3.96 -19.68 1.44
N GLY A 64 3.35 -19.44 0.28
CA GLY A 64 2.35 -18.39 0.10
C GLY A 64 1.12 -18.61 0.97
N LEU A 65 0.59 -19.83 1.02
CA LEU A 65 -0.53 -20.20 1.88
C LEU A 65 -0.17 -20.09 3.37
N ALA A 66 0.99 -20.60 3.76
CA ALA A 66 1.46 -20.49 5.14
C ALA A 66 1.58 -19.02 5.59
N ALA A 67 2.16 -18.16 4.76
CA ALA A 67 2.28 -16.72 5.05
C ALA A 67 0.90 -16.05 5.20
N ALA A 68 -0.05 -16.38 4.32
CA ALA A 68 -1.42 -15.87 4.41
C ALA A 68 -2.12 -16.32 5.70
N LEU A 69 -2.02 -17.60 6.05
CA LEU A 69 -2.60 -18.15 7.27
C LEU A 69 -1.96 -17.55 8.53
N MET A 70 -0.64 -17.36 8.55
CA MET A 70 0.06 -16.68 9.64
C MET A 70 -0.44 -15.25 9.79
N LEU A 71 -0.58 -14.50 8.69
CA LEU A 71 -1.09 -13.12 8.75
C LEU A 71 -2.53 -13.07 9.26
N LEU A 72 -3.39 -14.00 8.82
CA LEU A 72 -4.78 -14.11 9.32
C LEU A 72 -4.82 -14.44 10.81
N GLY A 73 -3.90 -15.26 11.32
CA GLY A 73 -3.79 -15.63 12.74
C GLY A 73 -3.29 -14.51 13.64
N ILE A 74 -2.75 -13.42 13.09
CA ILE A 74 -2.30 -12.27 13.89
C ILE A 74 -3.51 -11.53 14.46
N PHE A 75 -3.67 -11.55 15.80
CA PHE A 75 -4.74 -10.82 16.51
C PHE A 75 -4.82 -9.34 16.08
N GLY A 76 -3.68 -8.68 15.88
CA GLY A 76 -3.60 -7.29 15.41
C GLY A 76 -4.31 -7.05 14.08
N LEU A 77 -4.18 -7.94 13.10
CA LEU A 77 -4.87 -7.80 11.82
C LEU A 77 -6.39 -7.91 11.99
N GLY A 78 -6.87 -8.88 12.78
CA GLY A 78 -8.28 -9.05 13.07
C GLY A 78 -8.87 -7.85 13.82
N PHE A 79 -8.12 -7.24 14.72
CA PHE A 79 -8.50 -6.02 15.41
C PHE A 79 -8.54 -4.81 14.47
N GLU A 80 -7.49 -4.57 13.70
CA GLU A 80 -7.41 -3.44 12.75
C GLU A 80 -8.45 -3.53 11.63
N GLY A 81 -8.81 -4.73 11.18
CA GLY A 81 -9.89 -4.94 10.21
C GLY A 81 -11.27 -4.55 10.76
N ARG A 82 -11.47 -4.59 12.09
CA ARG A 82 -12.74 -4.23 12.75
C ARG A 82 -12.84 -2.76 13.15
N VAL A 83 -11.76 -2.02 13.04
CA VAL A 83 -11.72 -0.59 13.41
C VAL A 83 -11.56 0.25 12.14
N ALA A 84 -12.31 1.36 12.05
CA ALA A 84 -12.22 2.29 10.92
C ALA A 84 -10.95 3.16 11.01
N LYS A 85 -9.76 2.52 10.87
CA LYS A 85 -8.44 3.15 10.96
C LYS A 85 -7.65 3.00 9.66
N THR A 86 -6.49 3.66 9.61
CA THR A 86 -5.58 3.69 8.45
C THR A 86 -4.67 2.47 8.35
N ASP A 87 -4.49 1.70 9.43
CA ASP A 87 -3.37 0.75 9.55
C ASP A 87 -3.53 -0.46 8.61
N ALA A 88 -4.74 -1.02 8.48
CA ALA A 88 -5.00 -2.08 7.50
C ALA A 88 -4.78 -1.60 6.05
N THR A 89 -5.20 -0.37 5.73
CA THR A 89 -4.99 0.22 4.39
C THR A 89 -3.51 0.49 4.12
N LEU A 90 -2.77 0.96 5.13
CA LEU A 90 -1.32 1.14 5.04
C LEU A 90 -0.60 -0.19 4.80
N LEU A 91 -0.97 -1.24 5.56
CA LEU A 91 -0.41 -2.57 5.38
C LEU A 91 -0.64 -3.09 3.96
N ALA A 92 -1.88 -2.99 3.46
CA ALA A 92 -2.22 -3.39 2.09
C ALA A 92 -1.39 -2.63 1.05
N ALA A 93 -1.34 -1.29 1.14
CA ALA A 93 -0.55 -0.47 0.21
C ALA A 93 0.93 -0.84 0.25
N THR A 94 1.51 -1.01 1.44
CA THR A 94 2.90 -1.38 1.61
C THR A 94 3.19 -2.77 1.03
N LEU A 95 2.32 -3.77 1.27
CA LEU A 95 2.47 -5.11 0.69
C LEU A 95 2.36 -5.10 -0.84
N VAL A 96 1.48 -4.29 -1.42
CA VAL A 96 1.39 -4.13 -2.89
C VAL A 96 2.70 -3.56 -3.45
N VAL A 97 3.28 -2.54 -2.79
CA VAL A 97 4.58 -2.00 -3.18
C VAL A 97 5.68 -3.05 -3.09
N GLN A 98 5.73 -3.82 -1.99
CA GLN A 98 6.74 -4.88 -1.79
C GLN A 98 6.56 -6.01 -2.83
N ALA A 99 5.33 -6.40 -3.13
CA ALA A 99 5.05 -7.40 -4.16
C ALA A 99 5.50 -6.94 -5.56
N ALA A 100 5.22 -5.69 -5.91
CA ALA A 100 5.68 -5.11 -7.16
C ALA A 100 7.21 -4.99 -7.22
N LEU A 101 7.85 -4.58 -6.11
CA LEU A 101 9.32 -4.55 -5.98
C LEU A 101 9.92 -5.94 -6.19
N ALA A 102 9.37 -6.97 -5.53
CA ALA A 102 9.84 -8.35 -5.68
C ALA A 102 9.73 -8.84 -7.13
N ARG A 103 8.63 -8.52 -7.82
CA ARG A 103 8.46 -8.84 -9.25
C ARG A 103 9.49 -8.13 -10.14
N LEU A 104 9.75 -6.86 -9.88
CA LEU A 104 10.74 -6.08 -10.64
C LEU A 104 12.17 -6.57 -10.39
N TYR A 105 12.51 -6.87 -9.14
CA TYR A 105 13.83 -7.35 -8.74
C TYR A 105 14.08 -8.79 -9.19
N LEU A 106 13.22 -9.74 -8.77
CA LEU A 106 13.41 -11.15 -9.10
C LEU A 106 13.23 -11.44 -10.58
N GLY A 107 12.30 -10.75 -11.25
CA GLY A 107 12.16 -10.84 -12.70
C GLY A 107 13.41 -10.35 -13.43
N ALA A 108 14.12 -9.32 -12.90
CA ALA A 108 15.41 -8.92 -13.43
C ALA A 108 16.47 -10.01 -13.26
N ARG A 109 16.52 -10.63 -12.07
CA ARG A 109 17.48 -11.69 -11.73
C ARG A 109 17.24 -12.98 -12.52
N ARG A 110 16.00 -13.31 -12.80
CA ARG A 110 15.60 -14.50 -13.57
C ARG A 110 15.63 -14.29 -15.08
N GLY A 111 15.96 -13.08 -15.56
CA GLY A 111 15.93 -12.74 -16.98
C GLY A 111 14.50 -12.68 -17.56
N GLU A 112 13.49 -12.62 -16.71
CA GLU A 112 12.09 -12.57 -17.13
C GLU A 112 11.73 -11.18 -17.70
N ALA A 113 10.89 -11.17 -18.74
CA ALA A 113 10.28 -9.95 -19.24
C ALA A 113 9.23 -9.44 -18.25
N THR A 114 9.67 -8.59 -17.32
CA THR A 114 8.74 -7.98 -16.35
C THR A 114 7.88 -6.94 -17.04
N GLY A 115 6.56 -7.17 -17.08
CA GLY A 115 5.63 -6.26 -17.72
C GLY A 115 5.64 -4.85 -17.11
N ARG A 116 5.39 -3.83 -17.95
CA ARG A 116 5.30 -2.43 -17.51
C ARG A 116 4.28 -2.21 -16.40
N GLY A 117 3.28 -3.08 -16.27
CA GLY A 117 2.26 -3.03 -15.22
C GLY A 117 2.84 -3.01 -13.82
N TRP A 118 3.90 -3.78 -13.55
CA TRP A 118 4.53 -3.81 -12.22
C TRP A 118 5.21 -2.50 -11.85
N TRP A 119 5.76 -1.76 -12.82
CA TRP A 119 6.27 -0.41 -12.58
C TRP A 119 5.16 0.56 -12.16
N TRP A 120 4.02 0.55 -12.87
CA TRP A 120 2.86 1.35 -12.51
C TRP A 120 2.31 0.97 -11.14
N THR A 121 2.14 -0.34 -10.88
CA THR A 121 1.67 -0.84 -9.57
C THR A 121 2.57 -0.35 -8.44
N PHE A 122 3.89 -0.44 -8.61
CA PHE A 122 4.86 0.00 -7.61
C PHE A 122 4.69 1.49 -7.27
N TRP A 123 4.70 2.35 -8.27
CA TRP A 123 4.69 3.79 -8.03
C TRP A 123 3.32 4.35 -7.69
N ILE A 124 2.24 3.81 -8.23
CA ILE A 124 0.88 4.18 -7.84
C ILE A 124 0.62 3.79 -6.38
N ALA A 125 0.94 2.54 -6.00
CA ALA A 125 0.80 2.10 -4.61
C ALA A 125 1.69 2.90 -3.64
N MET A 126 2.88 3.33 -4.09
CA MET A 126 3.75 4.24 -3.33
C MET A 126 3.07 5.59 -3.09
N GLY A 127 2.49 6.21 -4.12
CA GLY A 127 1.74 7.47 -4.00
C GLY A 127 0.50 7.33 -3.11
N VAL A 128 -0.24 6.24 -3.23
CA VAL A 128 -1.37 5.92 -2.34
C VAL A 128 -0.89 5.76 -0.90
N GLY A 129 0.21 5.04 -0.66
CA GLY A 129 0.80 4.88 0.67
C GLY A 129 1.15 6.21 1.33
N LEU A 130 1.70 7.17 0.55
CA LEU A 130 1.94 8.54 0.99
C LEU A 130 0.65 9.24 1.44
N LEU A 131 -0.44 9.07 0.69
CA LEU A 131 -1.75 9.64 1.02
C LEU A 131 -2.47 8.94 2.18
N VAL A 132 -2.06 7.71 2.56
CA VAL A 132 -2.66 6.97 3.70
C VAL A 132 -2.03 7.39 5.02
N LYS A 133 -0.70 7.40 5.11
CA LYS A 133 -0.01 7.66 6.39
C LYS A 133 1.36 8.33 6.21
N GLY A 134 1.53 9.15 5.17
CA GLY A 134 2.76 9.89 4.93
C GLY A 134 3.96 8.99 4.57
N PRO A 135 5.15 9.23 5.13
CA PRO A 135 6.41 8.66 4.65
C PRO A 135 6.65 7.20 5.01
N ILE A 136 5.72 6.50 5.70
CA ILE A 136 5.95 5.13 6.20
C ILE A 136 6.19 4.15 5.05
N THR A 137 5.32 4.12 4.04
CA THR A 137 5.49 3.23 2.87
C THR A 137 6.79 3.50 2.11
N PRO A 138 7.14 4.77 1.76
CA PRO A 138 8.45 5.09 1.19
C PRO A 138 9.63 4.69 2.08
N LEU A 139 9.54 4.89 3.40
CA LEU A 139 10.60 4.52 4.32
C LEU A 139 10.86 3.01 4.32
N VAL A 140 9.81 2.20 4.51
CA VAL A 140 9.92 0.73 4.49
C VAL A 140 10.48 0.26 3.15
N THR A 141 9.96 0.80 2.05
CA THR A 141 10.42 0.42 0.70
C THR A 141 11.85 0.86 0.45
N GLY A 142 12.22 2.07 0.86
CA GLY A 142 13.58 2.58 0.74
C GLY A 142 14.59 1.73 1.51
N LEU A 143 14.24 1.31 2.73
CA LEU A 143 15.08 0.39 3.51
C LEU A 143 15.20 -0.98 2.85
N THR A 144 14.11 -1.51 2.26
CA THR A 144 14.14 -2.77 1.51
C THR A 144 15.05 -2.65 0.29
N VAL A 145 14.90 -1.59 -0.51
CA VAL A 145 15.75 -1.32 -1.70
C VAL A 145 17.21 -1.18 -1.29
N ALA A 146 17.49 -0.43 -0.21
CA ALA A 146 18.85 -0.24 0.30
C ALA A 146 19.44 -1.58 0.78
N GLY A 147 18.68 -2.38 1.54
CA GLY A 147 19.11 -3.70 2.00
C GLY A 147 19.47 -4.62 0.84
N ILE A 148 18.60 -4.71 -0.17
CA ILE A 148 18.89 -5.50 -1.38
C ILE A 148 20.14 -4.97 -2.10
N ALA A 149 20.28 -3.65 -2.27
CA ALA A 149 21.41 -3.04 -2.96
C ALA A 149 22.76 -3.20 -2.21
N ILE A 150 22.73 -3.41 -0.89
CA ILE A 150 23.91 -3.70 -0.09
C ILE A 150 24.31 -5.18 -0.25
N VAL A 151 23.35 -6.09 -0.19
CA VAL A 151 23.58 -7.54 -0.28
C VAL A 151 23.87 -7.97 -1.70
N ASP A 152 23.13 -7.44 -2.67
CA ASP A 152 23.31 -7.76 -4.09
C ASP A 152 24.26 -6.77 -4.75
N LYS A 153 25.39 -7.27 -5.22
CA LYS A 153 26.40 -6.46 -5.93
C LYS A 153 25.90 -5.98 -7.29
N ASP A 154 24.98 -6.72 -7.94
CA ASP A 154 24.38 -6.30 -9.20
C ASP A 154 23.23 -5.32 -8.93
N ARG A 155 23.42 -4.08 -9.36
CA ARG A 155 22.45 -2.98 -9.23
C ARG A 155 21.70 -2.69 -10.52
N ALA A 156 21.85 -3.51 -11.57
CA ALA A 156 21.21 -3.25 -12.88
C ALA A 156 19.67 -3.25 -12.76
N TRP A 157 19.09 -4.00 -11.85
CA TRP A 157 17.65 -4.05 -11.59
C TRP A 157 17.06 -2.69 -11.15
N LEU A 158 17.86 -1.81 -10.50
CA LEU A 158 17.42 -0.46 -10.12
C LEU A 158 17.00 0.38 -11.33
N ARG A 159 17.59 0.13 -12.50
CA ARG A 159 17.18 0.81 -13.75
C ARG A 159 15.74 0.49 -14.14
N ARG A 160 15.21 -0.68 -13.76
CA ARG A 160 13.80 -1.05 -14.02
C ARG A 160 12.82 -0.23 -13.18
N LEU A 161 13.24 0.29 -12.03
CA LEU A 161 12.43 1.17 -11.20
C LEU A 161 12.24 2.56 -11.82
N ARG A 162 13.14 3.01 -12.70
CA ARG A 162 13.11 4.36 -13.29
C ARG A 162 12.79 5.43 -12.24
N PRO A 163 13.63 5.59 -11.20
CA PRO A 163 13.27 6.30 -9.98
C PRO A 163 12.81 7.74 -10.22
N ALA A 164 13.43 8.47 -11.15
CA ALA A 164 13.05 9.85 -11.42
C ALA A 164 11.59 9.98 -11.89
N ALA A 165 11.19 9.18 -12.90
CA ALA A 165 9.82 9.19 -13.40
C ALA A 165 8.83 8.65 -12.35
N GLY A 166 9.24 7.65 -11.59
CA GLY A 166 8.40 7.04 -10.58
C GLY A 166 8.17 7.94 -9.37
N ILE A 167 9.20 8.60 -8.87
CA ILE A 167 9.07 9.58 -7.77
C ILE A 167 8.17 10.74 -8.22
N ALA A 168 8.34 11.24 -9.45
CA ALA A 168 7.46 12.28 -9.99
C ALA A 168 6.00 11.81 -10.02
N LEU A 169 5.72 10.57 -10.43
CA LEU A 169 4.38 10.00 -10.42
C LEU A 169 3.81 9.89 -8.99
N ALA A 170 4.58 9.34 -8.05
CA ALA A 170 4.14 9.20 -6.67
C ALA A 170 3.85 10.56 -6.01
N LEU A 171 4.70 11.56 -6.26
CA LEU A 171 4.50 12.93 -5.80
C LEU A 171 3.29 13.58 -6.47
N LEU A 172 3.07 13.36 -7.76
CA LEU A 172 1.89 13.87 -8.48
C LEU A 172 0.59 13.32 -7.87
N ILE A 173 0.56 12.05 -7.47
CA ILE A 173 -0.58 11.44 -6.79
C ILE A 173 -0.80 12.09 -5.41
N ALA A 174 0.27 12.37 -4.69
CA ALA A 174 0.21 12.95 -3.35
C ALA A 174 0.01 14.47 -3.34
N ALA A 175 0.48 15.18 -4.36
CA ALA A 175 0.51 16.64 -4.45
C ALA A 175 -0.84 17.33 -4.20
N PRO A 176 -1.99 16.88 -4.74
CA PRO A 176 -3.27 17.57 -4.55
C PRO A 176 -3.63 17.75 -3.07
N TRP A 177 -3.29 16.76 -2.24
CA TRP A 177 -3.52 16.86 -0.80
C TRP A 177 -2.58 17.86 -0.12
N PHE A 178 -1.28 17.77 -0.42
CA PHE A 178 -0.31 18.67 0.19
C PHE A 178 -0.55 20.12 -0.21
N VAL A 179 -0.93 20.37 -1.46
CA VAL A 179 -1.33 21.74 -1.90
C VAL A 179 -2.59 22.19 -1.17
N ALA A 180 -3.60 21.35 -1.01
CA ALA A 180 -4.86 21.71 -0.36
C ALA A 180 -4.73 22.05 1.13
N ILE A 181 -3.66 21.61 1.81
CA ILE A 181 -3.44 21.95 3.23
C ILE A 181 -2.53 23.15 3.45
N THR A 182 -1.84 23.62 2.40
CA THR A 182 -0.95 24.79 2.45
C THR A 182 -1.59 26.03 1.85
N ALA A 183 -2.69 25.89 1.12
CA ALA A 183 -3.53 26.96 0.58
C ALA A 183 -4.61 27.38 1.58
#